data_1c208477538527f64f744589a2450eda
#
_entry.id   1c208477538527f64f744589a2450eda
#
_cell.length_a   1.000
_cell.length_b   1.000
_cell.length_c   1.000
_cell.angle_alpha   90.00
_cell.angle_beta   90.00
_cell.angle_gamma   90.00
#
_symmetry.space_group_name_H-M   'P 1'
#
loop_
_entity.id
_entity.type
_entity.pdbx_description
1 polymer ?
#
loop_
_entity_poly.entity_id
_entity_poly.type
_entity_poly.pdbx_seq_one_letter_code
_entity_poly.pdbx_strand_id
1 'polypeptide(L)'
;MTLVAGAVAACAGGEGSDSRDGSATQVNPGTQATTDTTGMSTVTPTGTETAAGSETEGGSASATMGTTEAVPTTGPTPDSTTGEPTTGEPCGVPLECSADLKGLECEGQPVSMCEDGAYCIDGACAPLSPCEAAALLQGSEGCEFWAVKTQTTKTGGCFAAFVANTWDEPVHIEVEYDGQSLDVAGFTRIPEGQGDNIGYAPYDPVAGLPVGQVALVFLSRGPGDNPDCPAPAGVASETEVAGTGRGMAFRIATDRPVAAYQMLPYGGGSVAITSATLMLPTSVWDTNYVVVNAYAQSVAVPAARPLWAVVAGEDGTEVTIDPKVAIDGGPGVAAGAAGVPIKYNLARGETIQFAQSAELTGSPLQANKPVGVFGGASCFNVPVNASYCDGAHQQIPPIKALGSAYVAVRYKNRVDGMGEETPPWRLVGTVDGTSLSWQPAKPAGAPDTLSFGQVAEFTAAGPFTVRSQDSAHPFYLAGYMTGGQLHDNRGDPEWVNVIPSEQYLDRYIFFTDPTYSETSLVVVRRKQDGAYADVTLGCAGKLDGWAMVDDEHEYTRVDLVTGDFEDVGNCSNGRHEIASTGPIGVTVWGWGSKDSAFYTLNVSYAYPAGAAIRPINDVMIIPQ
;
A
#
# COMPACT_ATOMS: atom_id res chain seq x y z
N MET A 1 51.60 -41.20 6.59
CA MET A 1 52.31 -41.63 5.37
C MET A 1 51.46 -41.10 4.21
N THR A 2 51.73 -40.16 3.40
CA THR A 2 52.93 -39.46 3.00
C THR A 2 52.56 -38.04 2.56
N LEU A 3 53.26 -37.02 3.05
CA LEU A 3 53.22 -35.64 2.53
C LEU A 3 53.81 -35.60 1.10
N VAL A 4 53.29 -34.74 0.25
CA VAL A 4 54.09 -34.00 -0.73
C VAL A 4 53.62 -32.56 -0.77
N ALA A 5 54.51 -31.66 -0.43
CA ALA A 5 54.42 -30.22 -0.59
C ALA A 5 55.19 -29.81 -1.88
N GLY A 6 54.83 -28.69 -2.43
CA GLY A 6 55.64 -28.01 -3.47
C GLY A 6 54.80 -26.87 -4.04
N ALA A 7 55.06 -25.72 -3.93
CA ALA A 7 56.16 -24.75 -3.91
C ALA A 7 55.72 -23.57 -4.80
N VAL A 8 55.86 -22.42 -4.23
CA VAL A 8 55.68 -21.04 -4.70
C VAL A 8 56.59 -20.73 -5.92
N ALA A 9 56.09 -19.93 -6.85
CA ALA A 9 56.94 -19.07 -7.65
C ALA A 9 56.26 -17.71 -7.91
N ALA A 10 56.84 -16.69 -7.31
CA ALA A 10 56.63 -15.29 -7.65
C ALA A 10 57.54 -14.90 -8.80
N CYS A 11 57.10 -14.07 -9.70
CA CYS A 11 57.98 -13.22 -10.50
C CYS A 11 57.40 -11.81 -10.58
N ALA A 12 58.23 -10.88 -10.13
CA ALA A 12 58.02 -9.45 -10.20
C ALA A 12 58.66 -8.88 -11.48
N GLY A 13 58.20 -7.69 -11.87
CA GLY A 13 59.04 -6.67 -12.47
C GLY A 13 58.71 -6.28 -13.93
N GLY A 14 58.53 -4.98 -14.11
CA GLY A 14 58.63 -4.33 -15.41
C GLY A 14 57.87 -3.00 -15.49
N GLU A 15 58.51 -1.93 -15.01
CA GLU A 15 58.15 -0.53 -15.24
C GLU A 15 58.31 -0.17 -16.72
N GLY A 16 57.47 0.76 -17.21
CA GLY A 16 57.60 1.38 -18.52
C GLY A 16 56.69 2.60 -18.62
N SER A 17 57.22 3.73 -18.21
CA SER A 17 56.72 5.07 -18.44
C SER A 17 56.70 5.39 -19.92
N ASP A 18 55.62 6.05 -20.41
CA ASP A 18 55.78 7.19 -21.32
C ASP A 18 54.56 8.12 -21.30
N SER A 19 54.88 9.33 -20.94
CA SER A 19 54.08 10.55 -21.00
C SER A 19 53.88 11.01 -22.45
N ARG A 20 52.70 11.52 -22.79
CA ARG A 20 52.57 12.65 -23.72
C ARG A 20 51.36 13.51 -23.40
N ASP A 21 51.73 14.74 -23.09
CA ASP A 21 50.94 15.96 -23.04
C ASP A 21 50.10 16.23 -24.28
N GLY A 22 49.02 17.00 -24.08
CA GLY A 22 48.29 17.65 -25.14
C GLY A 22 47.02 18.32 -24.61
N SER A 23 47.19 19.27 -23.79
CA SER A 23 46.90 20.71 -23.95
C SER A 23 45.43 21.13 -24.16
N ALA A 24 44.98 21.82 -23.17
CA ALA A 24 43.75 22.59 -23.03
C ALA A 24 43.51 23.64 -24.16
N THR A 25 42.26 23.95 -24.39
CA THR A 25 41.88 25.32 -24.68
C THR A 25 40.50 25.62 -24.03
N GLN A 26 40.60 26.40 -22.96
CA GLN A 26 39.49 27.26 -22.50
C GLN A 26 39.32 28.41 -23.47
N VAL A 27 38.08 28.76 -23.76
CA VAL A 27 37.74 30.13 -24.17
C VAL A 27 36.43 30.55 -23.47
N ASN A 28 36.59 31.34 -22.46
CA ASN A 28 35.68 32.42 -22.10
C ASN A 28 36.45 33.68 -22.44
N PRO A 29 35.90 34.77 -22.94
CA PRO A 29 35.19 35.71 -22.13
C PRO A 29 34.21 36.66 -22.88
N GLY A 30 33.53 37.44 -22.10
CA GLY A 30 33.28 38.82 -22.53
C GLY A 30 31.91 39.40 -22.22
N THR A 31 31.83 39.91 -21.03
CA THR A 31 31.04 41.10 -20.63
C THR A 31 30.96 42.18 -21.68
N GLN A 32 29.78 42.78 -21.89
CA GLN A 32 29.62 44.22 -21.70
C GLN A 32 28.15 44.62 -21.72
N ALA A 33 27.81 45.43 -20.73
CA ALA A 33 26.60 46.21 -20.57
C ALA A 33 26.58 47.42 -21.49
N THR A 34 25.40 47.83 -21.90
CA THR A 34 25.08 49.27 -22.06
C THR A 34 23.62 49.53 -21.74
N THR A 35 23.46 50.44 -20.87
CA THR A 35 22.34 51.28 -20.46
C THR A 35 21.70 52.04 -21.61
N ASP A 36 20.36 52.26 -21.52
CA ASP A 36 19.68 53.58 -21.50
C ASP A 36 18.16 53.34 -21.52
N THR A 37 17.49 53.73 -20.52
CA THR A 37 16.83 54.95 -20.05
C THR A 37 15.66 55.46 -20.92
N THR A 38 14.61 55.79 -20.19
CA THR A 38 13.43 56.64 -20.44
C THR A 38 12.23 55.95 -21.09
N GLY A 39 11.09 55.98 -20.42
CA GLY A 39 10.13 56.98 -20.28
C GLY A 39 8.89 56.63 -19.47
N MET A 40 8.73 57.38 -18.50
CA MET A 40 7.61 57.60 -17.60
C MET A 40 6.34 58.02 -18.37
N SER A 41 5.18 57.48 -18.01
CA SER A 41 3.95 58.29 -17.94
C SER A 41 2.89 57.61 -17.08
N THR A 42 2.70 58.19 -15.94
CA THR A 42 1.54 58.15 -15.06
C THR A 42 0.34 58.82 -15.70
N VAL A 43 -0.83 58.24 -15.62
CA VAL A 43 -2.10 58.98 -15.50
C VAL A 43 -3.09 58.18 -14.67
N THR A 44 -3.32 58.65 -13.47
CA THR A 44 -4.63 58.57 -12.79
C THR A 44 -5.34 59.88 -13.06
N PRO A 45 -6.66 59.93 -13.19
CA PRO A 45 -7.45 60.46 -12.09
C PRO A 45 -8.86 59.86 -11.92
N THR A 46 -9.25 59.75 -10.63
CA THR A 46 -10.39 60.40 -9.97
C THR A 46 -11.69 60.49 -10.77
N GLY A 47 -12.77 60.04 -10.24
CA GLY A 47 -13.53 60.30 -9.09
C GLY A 47 -14.99 60.24 -9.44
N THR A 48 -15.83 60.01 -8.62
CA THR A 48 -16.77 60.66 -7.74
C THR A 48 -18.08 59.86 -7.69
N GLU A 49 -18.38 59.37 -6.50
CA GLU A 49 -19.55 59.56 -5.65
C GLU A 49 -20.89 59.92 -6.30
N THR A 50 -21.92 59.18 -5.86
CA THR A 50 -23.06 59.63 -5.01
C THR A 50 -24.05 58.45 -4.92
N ALA A 51 -24.35 57.92 -3.80
CA ALA A 51 -25.09 58.26 -2.59
C ALA A 51 -26.61 58.17 -2.72
N ALA A 52 -27.16 57.62 -1.65
CA ALA A 52 -28.53 57.66 -1.15
C ALA A 52 -29.51 56.66 -1.76
N GLY A 53 -30.12 55.78 -1.04
CA GLY A 53 -30.67 55.85 0.32
C GLY A 53 -32.08 55.38 0.26
N SER A 54 -32.52 54.51 1.08
CA SER A 54 -33.62 54.67 2.02
C SER A 54 -34.20 53.33 2.45
N GLU A 55 -34.28 53.25 3.73
CA GLU A 55 -34.95 52.29 4.57
C GLU A 55 -36.46 52.18 4.27
N THR A 56 -37.07 51.06 4.58
CA THR A 56 -38.11 51.02 5.64
C THR A 56 -38.54 49.59 5.93
N GLU A 57 -38.48 49.35 7.17
CA GLU A 57 -39.17 48.49 8.11
C GLU A 57 -40.49 47.81 7.71
N GLY A 58 -40.65 46.61 8.23
CA GLY A 58 -41.69 46.36 9.25
C GLY A 58 -42.74 45.33 8.88
N GLY A 59 -42.91 44.35 9.74
CA GLY A 59 -44.22 43.73 9.89
C GLY A 59 -44.26 42.24 10.16
N SER A 60 -44.04 41.92 11.41
CA SER A 60 -44.49 40.66 12.06
C SER A 60 -46.01 40.57 12.06
N ALA A 61 -46.58 39.38 11.79
CA ALA A 61 -47.80 38.96 12.48
C ALA A 61 -48.10 37.46 12.34
N SER A 62 -48.37 36.94 13.46
CA SER A 62 -48.70 35.59 13.91
C SER A 62 -50.18 35.24 13.67
N ALA A 63 -50.45 33.90 13.75
CA ALA A 63 -51.74 33.24 14.12
C ALA A 63 -52.79 33.08 12.99
N THR A 64 -53.58 32.04 12.88
CA THR A 64 -54.18 31.09 13.81
C THR A 64 -54.93 30.01 13.03
N MET A 65 -55.14 28.87 13.64
CA MET A 65 -56.03 27.71 13.35
C MET A 65 -57.31 27.95 12.58
N GLY A 66 -57.68 26.90 11.81
CA GLY A 66 -59.05 26.71 11.34
C GLY A 66 -59.26 25.30 10.80
N THR A 67 -59.78 24.42 11.63
CA THR A 67 -60.41 23.13 11.32
C THR A 67 -61.68 23.32 10.52
N THR A 68 -61.95 22.48 9.51
CA THR A 68 -63.32 21.99 9.25
C THR A 68 -63.31 20.71 8.40
N GLU A 69 -64.22 19.84 8.81
CA GLU A 69 -64.50 18.48 8.37
C GLU A 69 -65.11 18.37 6.95
N ALA A 70 -64.85 17.26 6.34
CA ALA A 70 -65.66 16.13 5.91
C ALA A 70 -66.57 16.22 4.65
N VAL A 71 -66.42 15.21 3.87
CA VAL A 71 -67.28 14.11 3.34
C VAL A 71 -67.60 14.16 1.82
N PRO A 72 -67.94 13.03 1.16
CA PRO A 72 -67.13 12.36 0.13
C PRO A 72 -67.88 12.34 -1.25
N THR A 73 -67.18 12.01 -2.33
CA THR A 73 -67.80 11.52 -3.55
C THR A 73 -66.97 10.38 -4.20
N THR A 74 -67.73 9.37 -4.45
CA THR A 74 -67.45 8.06 -5.03
C THR A 74 -67.08 8.06 -6.50
N GLY A 75 -66.13 7.15 -6.87
CA GLY A 75 -66.13 6.33 -8.08
C GLY A 75 -64.97 6.53 -9.05
N PRO A 76 -64.66 5.59 -9.96
CA PRO A 76 -64.33 4.21 -9.72
C PRO A 76 -62.88 3.86 -10.03
N THR A 77 -62.40 2.79 -9.46
CA THR A 77 -61.05 2.20 -9.56
C THR A 77 -60.68 1.74 -10.97
N PRO A 78 -59.41 1.86 -11.39
CA PRO A 78 -58.76 0.88 -12.24
C PRO A 78 -57.98 -0.12 -11.39
N ASP A 79 -58.26 -1.36 -11.70
CA ASP A 79 -57.61 -2.58 -11.26
C ASP A 79 -56.08 -2.46 -11.45
N SER A 80 -55.33 -2.47 -10.35
CA SER A 80 -53.88 -2.61 -10.35
C SER A 80 -53.58 -3.81 -9.47
N THR A 81 -53.30 -4.91 -10.12
CA THR A 81 -52.74 -6.11 -9.50
C THR A 81 -51.40 -5.76 -8.89
N THR A 82 -51.42 -5.34 -7.64
CA THR A 82 -50.26 -5.35 -6.76
C THR A 82 -50.06 -6.79 -6.29
N GLY A 83 -48.98 -7.41 -6.75
CA GLY A 83 -48.48 -8.63 -6.12
C GLY A 83 -48.18 -8.32 -4.64
N GLU A 84 -48.92 -8.98 -3.77
CA GLU A 84 -48.61 -9.01 -2.34
C GLU A 84 -47.19 -9.52 -2.17
N PRO A 85 -46.35 -8.88 -1.30
CA PRO A 85 -45.14 -9.51 -0.84
C PRO A 85 -45.58 -10.77 -0.08
N THR A 86 -45.10 -11.93 -0.53
CA THR A 86 -45.18 -13.16 0.22
C THR A 86 -44.51 -12.93 1.59
N THR A 87 -45.35 -12.83 2.62
CA THR A 87 -44.89 -12.87 4.01
C THR A 87 -44.24 -14.23 4.21
N GLY A 88 -42.88 -14.28 4.08
CA GLY A 88 -42.11 -15.40 4.53
C GLY A 88 -42.39 -15.62 6.03
N GLU A 89 -42.47 -16.87 6.45
CA GLU A 89 -42.58 -17.23 7.87
C GLU A 89 -41.52 -16.49 8.67
N PRO A 90 -41.86 -15.96 9.87
CA PRO A 90 -40.88 -15.29 10.70
C PRO A 90 -39.75 -16.29 11.04
N CYS A 91 -38.52 -15.85 10.82
CA CYS A 91 -37.33 -16.60 11.21
C CYS A 91 -37.42 -16.97 12.71
N GLY A 92 -37.39 -18.27 13.02
CA GLY A 92 -37.50 -18.76 14.40
C GLY A 92 -36.25 -18.52 15.25
N VAL A 93 -35.22 -17.89 14.64
CA VAL A 93 -33.93 -17.51 15.25
C VAL A 93 -33.68 -16.01 15.01
N PRO A 94 -32.78 -15.36 15.77
CA PRO A 94 -32.37 -13.98 15.48
C PRO A 94 -31.87 -13.86 14.03
N LEU A 95 -32.23 -12.77 13.36
CA LEU A 95 -31.70 -12.45 12.04
C LEU A 95 -30.19 -12.16 12.14
N GLU A 96 -29.46 -12.58 11.14
CA GLU A 96 -28.03 -12.30 10.97
C GLU A 96 -27.82 -11.27 9.88
N CYS A 97 -26.67 -10.63 9.87
CA CYS A 97 -26.28 -9.70 8.83
C CYS A 97 -25.66 -10.44 7.64
N SER A 98 -26.02 -10.04 6.41
CA SER A 98 -25.29 -10.46 5.22
C SER A 98 -23.82 -10.04 5.29
N ALA A 99 -22.96 -10.73 4.58
CA ALA A 99 -21.50 -10.48 4.61
C ALA A 99 -21.11 -9.06 4.15
N ASP A 100 -21.92 -8.41 3.34
CA ASP A 100 -21.78 -7.02 2.86
C ASP A 100 -22.48 -6.01 3.76
N LEU A 101 -23.10 -6.44 4.85
CA LEU A 101 -23.91 -5.64 5.78
C LEU A 101 -25.13 -4.94 5.15
N LYS A 102 -25.49 -5.26 3.92
CA LYS A 102 -26.62 -4.62 3.21
C LYS A 102 -27.95 -5.33 3.37
N GLY A 103 -27.97 -6.48 3.98
CA GLY A 103 -29.17 -7.29 4.15
C GLY A 103 -29.25 -8.02 5.48
N LEU A 104 -30.44 -8.55 5.74
CA LEU A 104 -30.74 -9.44 6.84
C LEU A 104 -30.91 -10.87 6.31
N GLU A 105 -30.32 -11.82 6.97
CA GLU A 105 -30.36 -13.24 6.63
C GLU A 105 -30.96 -14.08 7.77
N CYS A 106 -31.56 -15.19 7.40
CA CYS A 106 -32.01 -16.22 8.31
C CYS A 106 -31.37 -17.54 7.91
N GLU A 107 -30.51 -18.08 8.75
CA GLU A 107 -29.76 -19.31 8.47
C GLU A 107 -29.04 -19.28 7.10
N GLY A 108 -28.44 -18.12 6.76
CA GLY A 108 -27.74 -17.89 5.50
C GLY A 108 -28.65 -17.66 4.27
N GLN A 109 -29.96 -17.49 4.47
CA GLN A 109 -30.90 -17.15 3.39
C GLN A 109 -31.32 -15.68 3.50
N PRO A 110 -31.27 -14.89 2.41
CA PRO A 110 -31.69 -13.50 2.41
C PRO A 110 -33.15 -13.34 2.81
N VAL A 111 -33.44 -12.46 3.76
CA VAL A 111 -34.81 -12.13 4.24
C VAL A 111 -35.25 -10.77 3.75
N SER A 112 -34.37 -9.76 3.93
CA SER A 112 -34.65 -8.39 3.47
C SER A 112 -33.35 -7.63 3.25
N MET A 113 -33.42 -6.57 2.43
CA MET A 113 -32.32 -5.61 2.28
C MET A 113 -32.57 -4.41 3.18
N CYS A 114 -31.49 -3.81 3.68
CA CYS A 114 -31.57 -2.52 4.36
C CYS A 114 -31.85 -1.41 3.35
N GLU A 115 -32.54 -0.35 3.78
CA GLU A 115 -32.75 0.86 2.97
C GLU A 115 -31.42 1.55 2.64
N ASP A 116 -31.41 2.39 1.62
CA ASP A 116 -30.23 3.17 1.22
C ASP A 116 -29.67 3.98 2.40
N GLY A 117 -28.37 3.84 2.64
CA GLY A 117 -27.68 4.47 3.78
C GLY A 117 -27.89 3.77 5.13
N ALA A 118 -28.56 2.62 5.15
CA ALA A 118 -28.65 1.77 6.32
C ALA A 118 -27.88 0.46 6.10
N TYR A 119 -27.28 -0.04 7.18
CA TYR A 119 -26.50 -1.27 7.19
C TYR A 119 -26.97 -2.18 8.31
N CYS A 120 -26.79 -3.46 8.13
CA CYS A 120 -27.14 -4.43 9.16
C CYS A 120 -26.11 -4.41 10.30
N ILE A 121 -26.61 -4.24 11.53
CA ILE A 121 -25.85 -4.33 12.79
C ILE A 121 -26.66 -5.21 13.74
N ASP A 122 -26.04 -6.25 14.27
CA ASP A 122 -26.65 -7.16 15.25
C ASP A 122 -28.05 -7.66 14.80
N GLY A 123 -28.22 -7.96 13.50
CA GLY A 123 -29.46 -8.47 12.95
C GLY A 123 -30.56 -7.42 12.75
N ALA A 124 -30.24 -6.14 12.73
CA ALA A 124 -31.15 -5.04 12.46
C ALA A 124 -30.53 -3.99 11.52
N CYS A 125 -31.34 -3.40 10.63
CA CYS A 125 -30.87 -2.29 9.80
C CYS A 125 -30.81 -0.99 10.59
N ALA A 126 -29.64 -0.32 10.59
CA ALA A 126 -29.39 0.97 11.21
C ALA A 126 -28.69 1.93 10.24
N PRO A 127 -29.00 3.24 10.29
CA PRO A 127 -28.28 4.21 9.46
C PRO A 127 -26.83 4.33 9.96
N LEU A 128 -25.86 4.20 9.03
CA LEU A 128 -24.43 4.44 9.27
C LEU A 128 -23.90 5.40 8.23
N SER A 129 -22.90 6.19 8.62
CA SER A 129 -22.07 6.87 7.63
C SER A 129 -21.27 5.84 6.82
N PRO A 130 -20.88 6.17 5.58
CA PRO A 130 -20.04 5.29 4.77
C PRO A 130 -18.75 4.83 5.47
N CYS A 131 -18.13 5.73 6.25
CA CYS A 131 -16.91 5.44 7.01
C CYS A 131 -17.14 4.44 8.16
N GLU A 132 -18.28 4.55 8.86
CA GLU A 132 -18.66 3.58 9.90
C GLU A 132 -18.95 2.21 9.30
N ALA A 133 -19.62 2.17 8.14
CA ALA A 133 -19.87 0.93 7.41
C ALA A 133 -18.56 0.26 6.96
N ALA A 134 -17.63 1.01 6.37
CA ALA A 134 -16.31 0.50 5.99
C ALA A 134 -15.52 -0.03 7.19
N ALA A 135 -15.62 0.64 8.35
CA ALA A 135 -14.99 0.17 9.58
C ALA A 135 -15.54 -1.18 10.06
N LEU A 136 -16.84 -1.44 9.87
CA LEU A 136 -17.46 -2.73 10.18
C LEU A 136 -17.09 -3.82 9.17
N LEU A 137 -16.96 -3.48 7.88
CA LEU A 137 -16.57 -4.42 6.83
C LEU A 137 -15.11 -4.87 6.95
N GLN A 138 -14.28 -4.10 7.63
CA GLN A 138 -12.87 -4.41 7.96
C GLN A 138 -12.05 -4.78 6.72
N GLY A 139 -12.06 -3.91 5.71
CA GLY A 139 -11.23 -4.01 4.51
C GLY A 139 -10.06 -3.04 4.49
N SER A 140 -9.26 -3.10 3.42
CA SER A 140 -8.24 -2.09 3.12
C SER A 140 -8.84 -0.75 2.66
N GLU A 141 -10.15 -0.69 2.45
CA GLU A 141 -10.88 0.56 2.23
C GLU A 141 -11.30 1.17 3.56
N GLY A 142 -11.11 2.47 3.68
CA GLY A 142 -11.46 3.19 4.90
C GLY A 142 -11.32 4.70 4.75
N CYS A 143 -11.47 5.42 5.85
CA CYS A 143 -11.52 6.88 5.85
C CYS A 143 -10.36 7.56 6.60
N GLU A 144 -9.47 6.80 7.24
CA GLU A 144 -8.31 7.36 7.91
C GLU A 144 -7.10 6.46 7.80
N PHE A 145 -5.99 7.04 7.34
CA PHE A 145 -4.71 6.37 7.12
C PHE A 145 -3.56 7.20 7.69
N TRP A 146 -2.46 6.54 8.02
CA TRP A 146 -1.22 7.19 8.45
C TRP A 146 -0.06 6.75 7.60
N ALA A 147 0.51 7.68 6.83
CA ALA A 147 1.65 7.43 5.95
C ALA A 147 2.96 7.68 6.70
N VAL A 148 3.85 6.67 6.70
CA VAL A 148 5.14 6.70 7.39
C VAL A 148 6.25 6.68 6.36
N LYS A 149 7.06 7.75 6.30
CA LYS A 149 8.28 7.79 5.49
C LYS A 149 9.38 7.03 6.21
N THR A 150 9.60 5.78 5.83
CA THR A 150 10.68 4.96 6.39
C THR A 150 12.03 5.36 5.82
N GLN A 151 13.11 5.07 6.56
CA GLN A 151 14.47 5.37 6.12
C GLN A 151 14.83 4.64 4.83
N THR A 152 15.49 5.39 3.94
CA THR A 152 16.20 4.84 2.79
C THR A 152 17.69 5.22 2.84
N THR A 153 18.54 4.55 2.08
CA THR A 153 19.96 4.94 1.96
C THR A 153 20.16 6.16 1.05
N LYS A 154 19.12 6.59 0.36
CA LYS A 154 19.07 7.85 -0.39
C LYS A 154 17.99 8.75 0.19
N THR A 155 18.34 9.98 0.51
CA THR A 155 17.41 10.96 1.09
C THR A 155 16.70 11.82 0.03
N GLY A 156 15.64 12.48 0.42
CA GLY A 156 14.99 13.53 -0.35
C GLY A 156 14.04 13.07 -1.45
N GLY A 157 13.70 11.78 -1.54
CA GLY A 157 12.75 11.30 -2.55
C GLY A 157 11.33 11.86 -2.37
N CYS A 158 10.60 12.00 -3.49
CA CYS A 158 9.19 12.35 -3.47
C CYS A 158 8.37 11.28 -2.74
N PHE A 159 7.97 11.55 -1.52
CA PHE A 159 7.11 10.68 -0.75
C PHE A 159 5.65 10.99 -1.07
N ALA A 160 4.93 10.02 -1.62
CA ALA A 160 3.56 10.20 -2.08
C ALA A 160 2.62 9.13 -1.51
N ALA A 161 1.36 9.52 -1.32
CA ALA A 161 0.25 8.58 -1.14
C ALA A 161 -0.65 8.63 -2.38
N PHE A 162 -1.22 7.49 -2.73
CA PHE A 162 -2.27 7.35 -3.75
C PHE A 162 -3.58 7.11 -3.03
N VAL A 163 -4.57 7.93 -3.30
CA VAL A 163 -5.91 7.82 -2.74
C VAL A 163 -6.87 7.48 -3.87
N ALA A 164 -7.38 6.26 -3.89
CA ALA A 164 -8.29 5.77 -4.92
C ALA A 164 -9.74 5.86 -4.43
N ASN A 165 -10.56 6.65 -5.11
CA ASN A 165 -11.99 6.72 -4.83
C ASN A 165 -12.68 5.47 -5.35
N THR A 166 -12.95 4.54 -4.46
CA THR A 166 -13.69 3.29 -4.72
C THR A 166 -15.19 3.45 -4.49
N TRP A 167 -15.62 4.62 -3.97
CA TRP A 167 -17.00 4.95 -3.64
C TRP A 167 -17.78 5.46 -4.85
N ASP A 168 -19.08 5.64 -4.72
CA ASP A 168 -20.00 6.09 -5.76
C ASP A 168 -20.33 7.60 -5.73
N GLU A 169 -19.67 8.34 -4.82
CA GLU A 169 -19.72 9.79 -4.69
C GLU A 169 -18.31 10.40 -4.70
N PRO A 170 -18.17 11.71 -4.98
CA PRO A 170 -16.89 12.40 -4.82
C PRO A 170 -16.38 12.33 -3.38
N VAL A 171 -15.05 12.23 -3.22
CA VAL A 171 -14.37 12.09 -1.93
C VAL A 171 -13.56 13.34 -1.61
N HIS A 172 -13.73 13.90 -0.41
CA HIS A 172 -12.93 15.00 0.09
C HIS A 172 -11.75 14.49 0.91
N ILE A 173 -10.57 15.01 0.63
CA ILE A 173 -9.31 14.59 1.23
C ILE A 173 -8.81 15.66 2.19
N GLU A 174 -8.42 15.28 3.39
CA GLU A 174 -7.72 16.10 4.37
C GLU A 174 -6.37 15.48 4.69
N VAL A 175 -5.34 16.30 4.86
CA VAL A 175 -4.00 15.86 5.26
C VAL A 175 -3.52 16.69 6.45
N GLU A 176 -2.96 15.99 7.44
CA GLU A 176 -2.39 16.59 8.64
C GLU A 176 -0.96 16.07 8.83
N TYR A 177 -0.06 16.93 9.28
CA TYR A 177 1.29 16.57 9.69
C TYR A 177 1.68 17.34 10.95
N ASP A 178 2.19 16.62 11.96
CA ASP A 178 2.59 17.19 13.25
C ASP A 178 1.51 18.10 13.87
N GLY A 179 0.24 17.63 13.85
CA GLY A 179 -0.92 18.34 14.39
C GLY A 179 -1.35 19.57 13.58
N GLN A 180 -0.80 19.79 12.38
CA GLN A 180 -1.14 20.89 11.50
C GLN A 180 -1.87 20.39 10.25
N SER A 181 -3.05 20.94 9.96
CA SER A 181 -3.74 20.72 8.68
C SER A 181 -2.97 21.38 7.55
N LEU A 182 -2.82 20.65 6.43
CA LEU A 182 -2.12 21.11 5.25
C LEU A 182 -3.11 21.51 4.14
N ASP A 183 -2.75 22.49 3.32
CA ASP A 183 -3.54 22.91 2.15
C ASP A 183 -3.40 21.88 1.02
N VAL A 184 -4.31 20.91 0.99
CA VAL A 184 -4.29 19.77 0.06
C VAL A 184 -4.35 20.18 -1.41
N ALA A 185 -4.94 21.33 -1.76
CA ALA A 185 -5.00 21.83 -3.14
C ALA A 185 -3.60 22.12 -3.71
N GLY A 186 -2.68 22.54 -2.84
CA GLY A 186 -1.31 22.88 -3.22
C GLY A 186 -0.49 21.69 -3.72
N PHE A 187 -0.68 20.51 -3.14
CA PHE A 187 0.20 19.35 -3.33
C PHE A 187 -0.53 18.05 -3.77
N THR A 188 -1.81 18.11 -4.07
CA THR A 188 -2.57 16.96 -4.56
C THR A 188 -2.89 17.12 -6.03
N ARG A 189 -2.75 16.05 -6.81
CA ARG A 189 -3.01 16.02 -8.24
C ARG A 189 -3.84 14.80 -8.61
N ILE A 190 -4.67 14.96 -9.64
CA ILE A 190 -5.41 13.87 -10.27
C ILE A 190 -4.67 13.52 -11.56
N PRO A 191 -4.12 12.31 -11.72
CA PRO A 191 -3.45 11.91 -12.95
C PRO A 191 -4.48 11.75 -14.06
N GLU A 192 -4.19 12.33 -15.23
CA GLU A 192 -5.00 12.22 -16.44
C GLU A 192 -4.15 11.64 -17.58
N GLY A 193 -4.73 10.72 -18.35
CA GLY A 193 -3.98 10.02 -19.38
C GLY A 193 -3.28 8.77 -18.87
N GLN A 194 -2.35 8.24 -19.67
CA GLN A 194 -1.62 7.00 -19.41
C GLN A 194 -0.19 7.07 -19.95
N GLY A 195 0.70 6.27 -19.37
CA GLY A 195 2.09 6.16 -19.79
C GLY A 195 2.79 7.52 -19.83
N ASP A 196 3.51 7.80 -20.91
CA ASP A 196 4.25 9.06 -21.10
C ASP A 196 3.36 10.30 -21.26
N ASN A 197 2.05 10.11 -21.44
CA ASN A 197 1.09 11.19 -21.62
C ASN A 197 0.34 11.53 -20.32
N ILE A 198 0.78 11.04 -19.18
CA ILE A 198 0.18 11.40 -17.89
C ILE A 198 0.39 12.88 -17.60
N GLY A 199 -0.74 13.61 -17.50
CA GLY A 199 -0.82 14.94 -16.94
C GLY A 199 -1.23 14.90 -15.47
N TYR A 200 -1.05 16.02 -14.77
CA TYR A 200 -1.34 16.14 -13.34
C TYR A 200 -2.30 17.30 -13.11
N ALA A 201 -3.61 17.04 -13.24
CA ALA A 201 -4.63 18.05 -13.00
C ALA A 201 -4.69 18.44 -11.52
N PRO A 202 -4.91 19.72 -11.18
CA PRO A 202 -5.08 20.14 -9.79
C PRO A 202 -6.30 19.47 -9.16
N TYR A 203 -6.15 19.03 -7.90
CA TYR A 203 -7.27 18.60 -7.07
C TYR A 203 -8.06 19.82 -6.59
N ASP A 204 -9.38 19.81 -6.75
CA ASP A 204 -10.30 20.82 -6.19
C ASP A 204 -10.91 20.28 -4.88
N PRO A 205 -10.54 20.83 -3.71
CA PRO A 205 -11.05 20.35 -2.43
C PRO A 205 -12.55 20.64 -2.22
N VAL A 206 -13.17 21.48 -3.04
CA VAL A 206 -14.62 21.75 -2.98
C VAL A 206 -15.39 20.74 -3.82
N ALA A 207 -14.88 20.37 -4.98
CA ALA A 207 -15.50 19.37 -5.84
C ALA A 207 -15.24 17.93 -5.36
N GLY A 208 -14.15 17.69 -4.63
CA GLY A 208 -13.71 16.38 -4.21
C GLY A 208 -13.04 15.57 -5.32
N LEU A 209 -12.52 14.40 -4.98
CA LEU A 209 -11.96 13.42 -5.92
C LEU A 209 -13.11 12.70 -6.62
N PRO A 210 -13.25 12.78 -7.95
CA PRO A 210 -14.35 12.14 -8.67
C PRO A 210 -14.39 10.61 -8.50
N VAL A 211 -15.56 10.03 -8.69
CA VAL A 211 -15.80 8.58 -8.64
C VAL A 211 -14.82 7.82 -9.52
N GLY A 212 -14.21 6.79 -8.97
CA GLY A 212 -13.29 5.92 -9.67
C GLY A 212 -11.94 6.55 -10.05
N GLN A 213 -11.66 7.78 -9.64
CA GLN A 213 -10.36 8.44 -9.87
C GLN A 213 -9.37 8.16 -8.73
N VAL A 214 -8.10 8.42 -9.02
CA VAL A 214 -6.99 8.34 -8.05
C VAL A 214 -6.41 9.73 -7.87
N ALA A 215 -6.19 10.16 -6.63
CA ALA A 215 -5.42 11.34 -6.30
C ALA A 215 -4.00 10.96 -5.89
N LEU A 216 -3.01 11.67 -6.40
CA LEU A 216 -1.61 11.61 -5.98
C LEU A 216 -1.38 12.73 -4.96
N VAL A 217 -1.14 12.36 -3.71
CA VAL A 217 -0.92 13.27 -2.59
C VAL A 217 0.58 13.33 -2.31
N PHE A 218 1.27 14.38 -2.73
CA PHE A 218 2.71 14.54 -2.55
C PHE A 218 3.02 15.03 -1.14
N LEU A 219 3.29 14.12 -0.21
CA LEU A 219 3.37 14.37 1.22
C LEU A 219 4.62 15.14 1.62
N SER A 220 5.80 14.67 1.23
CA SER A 220 7.05 15.36 1.54
C SER A 220 8.12 15.19 0.46
N ARG A 221 9.00 16.18 0.38
CA ARG A 221 10.19 16.19 -0.47
C ARG A 221 11.30 16.97 0.24
N GLY A 222 12.32 16.26 0.70
CA GLY A 222 13.52 16.84 1.29
C GLY A 222 14.57 17.20 0.23
N PRO A 223 15.66 17.90 0.59
CA PRO A 223 16.80 18.08 -0.29
C PRO A 223 17.49 16.75 -0.59
N GLY A 224 17.97 16.57 -1.83
CA GLY A 224 18.66 15.35 -2.26
C GLY A 224 18.63 15.19 -3.78
N ASP A 225 19.28 14.14 -4.27
CA ASP A 225 19.42 13.85 -5.71
C ASP A 225 18.28 12.97 -6.26
N ASN A 226 17.33 12.58 -5.43
CA ASN A 226 16.14 11.83 -5.84
C ASN A 226 15.14 12.72 -6.59
N PRO A 227 14.21 12.15 -7.38
CA PRO A 227 13.30 12.93 -8.22
C PRO A 227 12.45 13.88 -7.39
N ASP A 228 12.17 15.03 -7.99
CA ASP A 228 11.16 15.95 -7.48
C ASP A 228 9.76 15.37 -7.68
N CYS A 229 8.84 15.79 -6.81
CA CYS A 229 7.43 15.52 -7.05
C CYS A 229 6.93 16.34 -8.27
N PRO A 230 5.95 15.83 -9.04
CA PRO A 230 5.34 16.57 -10.14
C PRO A 230 4.65 17.88 -9.73
N ALA A 231 4.42 18.09 -8.44
CA ALA A 231 3.94 19.32 -7.84
C ALA A 231 4.67 19.58 -6.51
N PRO A 232 4.61 20.79 -5.94
CA PRO A 232 5.15 21.03 -4.61
C PRO A 232 4.61 20.00 -3.60
N ALA A 233 5.47 19.50 -2.71
CA ALA A 233 5.04 18.63 -1.65
C ALA A 233 4.42 19.42 -0.48
N GLY A 234 3.53 18.80 0.27
CA GLY A 234 2.90 19.41 1.45
C GLY A 234 3.92 19.83 2.53
N VAL A 235 5.01 19.07 2.66
CA VAL A 235 6.15 19.41 3.53
C VAL A 235 7.43 19.45 2.68
N ALA A 236 8.02 20.64 2.56
CA ALA A 236 9.23 20.88 1.76
C ALA A 236 10.52 20.63 2.56
N SER A 237 10.54 19.58 3.37
CA SER A 237 11.70 19.16 4.18
C SER A 237 11.73 17.64 4.31
N GLU A 238 12.88 17.11 4.77
CA GLU A 238 12.96 15.68 5.05
C GLU A 238 12.11 15.33 6.28
N THR A 239 11.29 14.28 6.12
CA THR A 239 10.43 13.73 7.18
C THR A 239 10.82 12.30 7.56
N GLU A 240 11.84 11.74 6.90
CA GLU A 240 12.39 10.43 7.19
C GLU A 240 13.08 10.42 8.56
N VAL A 241 12.86 9.35 9.33
CA VAL A 241 13.60 9.10 10.56
C VAL A 241 14.95 8.45 10.20
N ALA A 242 16.05 9.11 10.51
CA ALA A 242 17.38 8.56 10.27
C ALA A 242 17.77 7.55 11.37
N GLY A 243 17.96 6.29 11.01
CA GLY A 243 18.33 5.22 11.95
C GLY A 243 17.20 4.87 12.92
N THR A 244 17.55 4.40 14.11
CA THR A 244 16.60 4.23 15.22
C THR A 244 16.26 5.58 15.82
N GLY A 245 14.97 5.95 15.86
CA GLY A 245 14.55 7.28 16.32
C GLY A 245 13.05 7.48 16.28
N ARG A 246 12.64 8.72 16.54
CA ARG A 246 11.24 9.16 16.54
C ARG A 246 11.00 10.17 15.42
N GLY A 247 9.79 10.16 14.89
CA GLY A 247 9.31 11.09 13.86
C GLY A 247 7.82 11.25 13.90
N MET A 248 7.26 11.89 12.86
CA MET A 248 5.83 12.09 12.70
C MET A 248 5.36 11.45 11.40
N ALA A 249 4.19 10.85 11.42
CA ALA A 249 3.49 10.33 10.25
C ALA A 249 2.50 11.36 9.70
N PHE A 250 2.16 11.24 8.42
CA PHE A 250 1.09 12.02 7.81
C PHE A 250 -0.24 11.33 8.03
N ARG A 251 -1.22 12.05 8.57
CA ARG A 251 -2.61 11.61 8.59
C ARG A 251 -3.29 11.99 7.28
N ILE A 252 -3.94 11.03 6.65
CA ILE A 252 -4.79 11.22 5.48
C ILE A 252 -6.20 10.81 5.91
N ALA A 253 -7.14 11.73 5.85
CA ALA A 253 -8.53 11.49 6.18
C ALA A 253 -9.43 11.80 5.00
N THR A 254 -10.54 11.08 4.89
CA THR A 254 -11.54 11.26 3.85
C THR A 254 -12.95 11.17 4.44
N ASP A 255 -13.91 11.77 3.77
CA ASP A 255 -15.33 11.75 4.16
C ASP A 255 -16.11 10.54 3.62
N ARG A 256 -15.46 9.75 2.76
CA ARG A 256 -15.95 8.48 2.19
C ARG A 256 -14.81 7.46 2.16
N PRO A 257 -15.11 6.16 2.18
CA PRO A 257 -14.08 5.13 2.09
C PRO A 257 -13.28 5.20 0.80
N VAL A 258 -11.97 5.00 0.91
CA VAL A 258 -11.02 4.95 -0.19
C VAL A 258 -10.05 3.80 0.00
N ALA A 259 -9.44 3.32 -1.07
CA ALA A 259 -8.21 2.54 -0.98
C ALA A 259 -7.01 3.50 -1.01
N ALA A 260 -5.99 3.23 -0.18
CA ALA A 260 -4.81 4.08 -0.14
C ALA A 260 -3.52 3.27 -0.23
N TYR A 261 -2.52 3.87 -0.88
CA TYR A 261 -1.17 3.30 -1.04
C TYR A 261 -0.15 4.38 -0.76
N GLN A 262 1.06 4.01 -0.36
CA GLN A 262 2.19 4.94 -0.33
C GLN A 262 3.36 4.43 -1.16
N MET A 263 4.12 5.34 -1.75
CA MET A 263 5.28 5.06 -2.57
C MET A 263 6.44 5.98 -2.19
N LEU A 264 7.63 5.42 -2.19
CA LEU A 264 8.87 6.13 -1.88
C LEU A 264 10.02 5.61 -2.76
N PRO A 265 10.53 6.47 -3.67
CA PRO A 265 9.90 7.71 -4.14
C PRO A 265 8.84 7.46 -5.22
N TYR A 266 7.89 8.38 -5.38
CA TYR A 266 7.10 8.50 -6.61
C TYR A 266 8.00 8.98 -7.74
N GLY A 267 7.81 8.45 -8.94
CA GLY A 267 8.73 8.71 -10.05
C GLY A 267 10.04 7.94 -9.92
N GLY A 268 10.03 6.86 -9.15
CA GLY A 268 11.23 6.10 -8.78
C GLY A 268 11.89 5.31 -9.92
N GLY A 269 11.22 5.14 -11.05
CA GLY A 269 11.74 4.37 -12.18
C GLY A 269 13.09 4.84 -12.74
N SER A 270 13.46 6.09 -12.53
CA SER A 270 14.74 6.67 -12.97
C SER A 270 15.80 6.78 -11.86
N VAL A 271 15.53 6.27 -10.66
CA VAL A 271 16.44 6.35 -9.51
C VAL A 271 16.57 4.98 -8.82
N ALA A 272 17.44 4.86 -7.85
CA ALA A 272 17.57 3.68 -7.03
C ALA A 272 16.84 3.87 -5.68
N ILE A 273 16.56 2.77 -5.00
CA ILE A 273 15.99 2.70 -3.65
C ILE A 273 14.49 3.04 -3.68
N THR A 274 13.73 2.14 -4.27
CA THR A 274 12.29 2.30 -4.50
C THR A 274 11.48 1.24 -3.76
N SER A 275 10.26 1.56 -3.36
CA SER A 275 9.29 0.62 -2.80
C SER A 275 7.88 1.24 -2.72
N ALA A 276 6.85 0.40 -2.65
CA ALA A 276 5.47 0.80 -2.42
C ALA A 276 4.75 -0.17 -1.48
N THR A 277 3.67 0.28 -0.85
CA THR A 277 2.83 -0.57 0.01
C THR A 277 1.36 -0.18 -0.05
N LEU A 278 0.48 -1.17 0.13
CA LEU A 278 -0.91 -0.95 0.50
C LEU A 278 -0.97 -0.36 1.91
N MET A 279 -1.71 0.73 2.09
CA MET A 279 -1.99 1.30 3.40
C MET A 279 -3.25 0.66 4.00
N LEU A 280 -3.20 0.37 5.28
CA LEU A 280 -4.34 -0.16 6.05
C LEU A 280 -4.98 0.98 6.84
N PRO A 281 -6.30 1.18 6.73
CA PRO A 281 -6.99 2.21 7.48
C PRO A 281 -6.96 1.94 9.00
N THR A 282 -7.08 2.98 9.81
CA THR A 282 -7.09 2.86 11.29
C THR A 282 -8.18 1.93 11.81
N SER A 283 -9.28 1.78 11.06
CA SER A 283 -10.40 0.90 11.41
C SER A 283 -10.04 -0.60 11.49
N VAL A 284 -8.95 -1.02 10.81
CA VAL A 284 -8.48 -2.41 10.83
C VAL A 284 -7.20 -2.59 11.65
N TRP A 285 -6.68 -1.51 12.22
CA TRP A 285 -5.55 -1.61 13.14
C TRP A 285 -5.92 -2.43 14.38
N ASP A 286 -4.90 -2.94 15.05
CA ASP A 286 -5.08 -3.74 16.26
C ASP A 286 -3.99 -3.39 17.27
N THR A 287 -4.06 -4.07 18.39
CA THR A 287 -3.09 -3.98 19.48
C THR A 287 -2.05 -5.10 19.43
N ASN A 288 -2.14 -6.07 18.51
CA ASN A 288 -1.33 -7.28 18.53
C ASN A 288 -0.72 -7.61 17.17
N TYR A 289 0.62 -7.66 17.12
CA TYR A 289 1.41 -7.87 15.90
C TYR A 289 2.62 -8.76 16.14
N VAL A 290 3.12 -9.39 15.07
CA VAL A 290 4.49 -9.87 14.99
C VAL A 290 5.32 -8.87 14.20
N VAL A 291 6.49 -8.49 14.71
CA VAL A 291 7.43 -7.64 13.97
C VAL A 291 7.97 -8.39 12.76
N VAL A 292 8.02 -7.73 11.61
CA VAL A 292 8.59 -8.27 10.38
C VAL A 292 9.50 -7.21 9.77
N ASN A 293 10.79 -7.55 9.55
CA ASN A 293 11.71 -6.78 8.71
C ASN A 293 11.65 -7.34 7.28
N ALA A 294 11.99 -6.52 6.28
CA ALA A 294 11.96 -6.97 4.90
C ALA A 294 12.89 -8.16 4.66
N TYR A 295 14.16 -8.01 5.02
CA TYR A 295 15.18 -9.04 4.81
C TYR A 295 16.36 -8.86 5.76
N ALA A 296 17.29 -9.85 5.73
CA ALA A 296 18.54 -9.76 6.46
C ALA A 296 19.41 -8.60 5.95
N GLN A 297 20.28 -8.09 6.82
CA GLN A 297 21.18 -7.00 6.46
C GLN A 297 21.99 -7.31 5.21
N SER A 298 22.05 -6.33 4.31
CA SER A 298 22.89 -6.37 3.11
C SER A 298 24.37 -6.55 3.47
N VAL A 299 25.02 -7.47 2.80
CA VAL A 299 26.49 -7.63 2.82
C VAL A 299 27.13 -6.65 1.83
N ALA A 300 26.48 -6.42 0.70
CA ALA A 300 26.97 -5.52 -0.36
C ALA A 300 26.92 -4.04 0.08
N VAL A 301 25.93 -3.66 0.91
CA VAL A 301 25.76 -2.30 1.45
C VAL A 301 25.75 -2.34 2.99
N PRO A 302 26.90 -2.41 3.66
CA PRO A 302 26.98 -2.59 5.12
C PRO A 302 26.36 -1.46 5.94
N ALA A 303 26.12 -0.29 5.35
CA ALA A 303 25.43 0.84 5.99
C ALA A 303 23.90 0.67 6.02
N ALA A 304 23.35 -0.16 5.12
CA ALA A 304 21.93 -0.44 5.07
C ALA A 304 21.45 -1.23 6.31
N ARG A 305 20.21 -1.05 6.68
CA ARG A 305 19.62 -1.69 7.88
C ARG A 305 18.27 -2.30 7.56
N PRO A 306 18.01 -3.55 8.01
CA PRO A 306 16.66 -3.98 8.33
C PRO A 306 15.99 -2.96 9.25
N LEU A 307 14.74 -2.63 8.98
CA LEU A 307 13.99 -1.69 9.81
C LEU A 307 12.55 -2.14 10.02
N TRP A 308 11.92 -1.58 11.02
CA TRP A 308 10.47 -1.59 11.21
C TRP A 308 10.07 -0.32 11.95
N ALA A 309 8.81 0.07 11.81
CA ALA A 309 8.28 1.25 12.46
C ALA A 309 6.89 0.96 13.03
N VAL A 310 6.54 1.69 14.09
CA VAL A 310 5.19 1.70 14.67
C VAL A 310 4.69 3.12 14.74
N VAL A 311 3.42 3.34 14.38
CA VAL A 311 2.75 4.64 14.43
C VAL A 311 1.52 4.57 15.32
N ALA A 312 1.32 5.59 16.14
CA ALA A 312 0.16 5.73 17.01
C ALA A 312 -0.90 6.64 16.38
N GLY A 313 -2.15 6.16 16.30
CA GLY A 313 -3.31 6.97 15.89
C GLY A 313 -3.89 7.84 17.03
N GLU A 314 -3.50 7.58 18.29
CA GLU A 314 -4.05 8.21 19.48
C GLU A 314 -2.98 8.56 20.51
N ASP A 315 -3.23 9.63 21.29
CA ASP A 315 -2.37 10.00 22.42
C ASP A 315 -2.36 8.95 23.54
N GLY A 316 -1.22 8.83 24.21
CA GLY A 316 -1.04 7.89 25.32
C GLY A 316 -1.02 6.43 24.86
N THR A 317 -0.62 6.18 23.63
CA THR A 317 -0.38 4.84 23.14
C THR A 317 0.90 4.29 23.76
N GLU A 318 0.80 3.14 24.44
CA GLU A 318 1.92 2.39 24.99
C GLU A 318 2.13 1.12 24.16
N VAL A 319 3.30 0.95 23.58
CA VAL A 319 3.71 -0.23 22.82
C VAL A 319 4.71 -1.03 23.64
N THR A 320 4.44 -2.30 23.85
CA THR A 320 5.34 -3.27 24.48
C THR A 320 5.86 -4.23 23.43
N ILE A 321 7.16 -4.43 23.36
CA ILE A 321 7.82 -5.43 22.52
C ILE A 321 8.68 -6.35 23.38
N ASP A 322 8.63 -7.66 23.13
CA ASP A 322 9.62 -8.61 23.63
C ASP A 322 10.59 -8.94 22.49
N PRO A 323 11.77 -8.32 22.47
CA PRO A 323 12.63 -8.42 21.31
C PRO A 323 13.40 -9.74 21.29
N LYS A 324 13.36 -10.46 20.17
CA LYS A 324 14.13 -11.70 19.96
C LYS A 324 15.64 -11.48 19.95
N VAL A 325 16.07 -10.29 19.57
CA VAL A 325 17.46 -9.81 19.62
C VAL A 325 17.48 -8.48 20.32
N ALA A 326 18.63 -8.07 20.86
CA ALA A 326 18.75 -6.77 21.52
C ALA A 326 18.33 -5.63 20.56
N ILE A 327 17.59 -4.65 21.10
CA ILE A 327 17.24 -3.42 20.40
C ILE A 327 18.39 -2.42 20.58
N ASP A 328 18.93 -1.95 19.47
CA ASP A 328 19.83 -0.80 19.45
C ASP A 328 19.03 0.48 19.72
N GLY A 329 19.40 1.22 20.74
CA GLY A 329 18.78 2.50 21.06
C GLY A 329 19.15 3.59 20.06
N GLY A 330 18.40 4.71 20.11
CA GLY A 330 18.63 5.89 19.29
C GLY A 330 18.03 7.15 19.92
N PRO A 331 18.02 8.29 19.23
CA PRO A 331 17.43 9.52 19.73
C PRO A 331 15.97 9.32 20.17
N GLY A 332 15.71 9.48 21.49
CA GLY A 332 14.38 9.29 22.07
C GLY A 332 13.89 7.83 22.16
N VAL A 333 14.73 6.84 21.81
CA VAL A 333 14.40 5.41 21.84
C VAL A 333 15.39 4.67 22.72
N ALA A 334 14.92 4.08 23.80
CA ALA A 334 15.75 3.29 24.70
C ALA A 334 16.19 1.97 24.07
N ALA A 335 17.42 1.54 24.35
CA ALA A 335 17.90 0.19 24.02
C ALA A 335 17.18 -0.86 24.89
N GLY A 336 17.01 -2.08 24.34
CA GLY A 336 16.39 -3.21 24.99
C GLY A 336 17.24 -4.46 24.91
N ALA A 337 17.23 -5.30 25.95
CA ALA A 337 17.89 -6.60 25.93
C ALA A 337 16.98 -7.63 25.25
N ALA A 338 17.59 -8.61 24.56
CA ALA A 338 16.84 -9.73 23.99
C ALA A 338 16.08 -10.52 25.08
N GLY A 339 14.81 -10.86 24.80
CA GLY A 339 13.93 -11.62 25.70
C GLY A 339 13.54 -10.85 26.96
N VAL A 340 13.63 -9.51 26.94
CA VAL A 340 13.20 -8.64 28.04
C VAL A 340 12.23 -7.60 27.48
N PRO A 341 10.93 -7.71 27.83
CA PRO A 341 9.93 -6.77 27.36
C PRO A 341 10.28 -5.31 27.68
N ILE A 342 10.15 -4.46 26.67
CA ILE A 342 10.40 -3.03 26.79
C ILE A 342 9.19 -2.23 26.29
N LYS A 343 8.92 -1.09 26.94
CA LYS A 343 7.78 -0.22 26.65
C LYS A 343 8.20 1.10 26.06
N TYR A 344 7.43 1.55 25.08
CA TYR A 344 7.58 2.85 24.45
C TYR A 344 6.23 3.56 24.45
N ASN A 345 6.22 4.85 24.82
CA ASN A 345 5.01 5.68 24.80
C ASN A 345 5.05 6.58 23.57
N LEU A 346 3.92 6.70 22.87
CA LEU A 346 3.76 7.53 21.69
C LEU A 346 2.58 8.48 21.86
N ALA A 347 2.73 9.69 21.34
CA ALA A 347 1.65 10.63 21.09
C ALA A 347 0.96 10.31 19.76
N ARG A 348 -0.22 10.90 19.55
CA ARG A 348 -0.95 10.78 18.28
C ARG A 348 -0.08 11.27 17.10
N GLY A 349 0.01 10.47 16.04
CA GLY A 349 0.82 10.74 14.86
C GLY A 349 2.31 10.49 15.05
N GLU A 350 2.78 10.25 16.26
CA GLU A 350 4.19 9.92 16.48
C GLU A 350 4.51 8.52 15.95
N THR A 351 5.66 8.39 15.34
CA THR A 351 6.23 7.11 14.90
C THR A 351 7.57 6.85 15.57
N ILE A 352 7.83 5.59 15.87
CA ILE A 352 9.16 5.11 16.27
C ILE A 352 9.64 4.17 15.19
N GLN A 353 10.81 4.44 14.64
CA GLN A 353 11.54 3.55 13.74
C GLN A 353 12.70 2.88 14.49
N PHE A 354 12.86 1.59 14.23
CA PHE A 354 13.99 0.77 14.68
C PHE A 354 14.76 0.32 13.46
N ALA A 355 16.00 0.75 13.32
CA ALA A 355 16.87 0.41 12.21
C ALA A 355 18.21 -0.09 12.77
N GLN A 356 18.48 -1.39 12.63
CA GLN A 356 19.65 -2.06 13.19
C GLN A 356 20.10 -3.23 12.32
N SER A 357 21.31 -3.76 12.59
CA SER A 357 21.88 -4.85 11.78
C SER A 357 21.17 -6.19 11.96
N ALA A 358 20.74 -6.49 13.18
CA ALA A 358 20.01 -7.72 13.50
C ALA A 358 18.52 -7.54 13.27
N GLU A 359 17.88 -8.49 12.59
CA GLU A 359 16.44 -8.49 12.37
C GLU A 359 15.67 -8.74 13.69
N LEU A 360 14.64 -7.96 13.92
CA LEU A 360 13.68 -8.16 15.00
C LEU A 360 12.48 -9.04 14.57
N THR A 361 12.50 -9.55 13.35
CA THR A 361 11.43 -10.42 12.80
C THR A 361 11.11 -11.57 13.74
N GLY A 362 9.81 -11.74 14.03
CA GLY A 362 9.30 -12.74 14.94
C GLY A 362 9.20 -12.27 16.40
N SER A 363 9.53 -11.03 16.72
CA SER A 363 9.29 -10.43 18.04
C SER A 363 7.81 -10.12 18.22
N PRO A 364 7.17 -10.50 19.37
CA PRO A 364 5.79 -10.11 19.65
C PRO A 364 5.71 -8.64 20.04
N LEU A 365 4.66 -7.98 19.55
CA LEU A 365 4.32 -6.62 19.86
C LEU A 365 2.88 -6.54 20.38
N GLN A 366 2.68 -5.85 21.49
CA GLN A 366 1.36 -5.54 22.01
C GLN A 366 1.28 -4.06 22.36
N ALA A 367 0.16 -3.43 22.03
CA ALA A 367 -0.13 -2.06 22.42
C ALA A 367 -1.41 -1.98 23.28
N ASN A 368 -1.59 -0.88 24.02
CA ASN A 368 -2.81 -0.61 24.77
C ASN A 368 -3.92 0.02 23.91
N LYS A 369 -3.58 0.47 22.70
CA LYS A 369 -4.46 1.05 21.69
C LYS A 369 -4.06 0.55 20.30
N PRO A 370 -4.96 0.56 19.31
CA PRO A 370 -4.62 0.18 17.95
C PRO A 370 -3.46 1.00 17.38
N VAL A 371 -2.53 0.34 16.70
CA VAL A 371 -1.34 0.93 16.07
C VAL A 371 -1.17 0.46 14.64
N GLY A 372 -0.50 1.26 13.81
CA GLY A 372 0.00 0.83 12.52
C GLY A 372 1.44 0.33 12.63
N VAL A 373 1.75 -0.80 12.00
CA VAL A 373 3.10 -1.39 11.98
C VAL A 373 3.60 -1.50 10.55
N PHE A 374 4.81 -1.02 10.31
CA PHE A 374 5.48 -1.09 9.02
C PHE A 374 6.77 -1.90 9.17
N GLY A 375 6.98 -2.86 8.28
CA GLY A 375 8.26 -3.54 8.14
C GLY A 375 9.02 -2.98 6.95
N GLY A 376 10.35 -3.17 6.93
CA GLY A 376 11.13 -2.67 5.81
C GLY A 376 12.63 -2.92 5.91
N ALA A 377 13.34 -2.23 5.02
CA ALA A 377 14.80 -2.08 5.02
C ALA A 377 15.18 -0.77 4.33
N SER A 378 16.22 -0.10 4.84
CA SER A 378 16.69 1.14 4.21
C SER A 378 17.36 0.89 2.85
N CYS A 379 17.81 -0.30 2.61
CA CYS A 379 18.29 -0.88 1.35
C CYS A 379 18.56 -2.37 1.61
N PHE A 380 18.07 -3.25 0.76
CA PHE A 380 18.33 -4.69 0.92
C PHE A 380 18.70 -5.33 -0.40
N ASN A 381 19.37 -6.47 -0.33
CA ASN A 381 19.79 -7.27 -1.47
C ASN A 381 19.23 -8.68 -1.34
N VAL A 382 18.77 -9.24 -2.43
CA VAL A 382 18.31 -10.64 -2.50
C VAL A 382 19.03 -11.34 -3.65
N PRO A 383 19.97 -12.24 -3.34
CA PRO A 383 20.54 -12.57 -2.01
C PRO A 383 21.39 -11.44 -1.42
N VAL A 384 21.67 -11.49 -0.12
CA VAL A 384 22.32 -10.40 0.66
C VAL A 384 23.66 -9.91 0.12
N ASN A 385 24.32 -10.68 -0.73
CA ASN A 385 25.61 -10.37 -1.36
C ASN A 385 25.49 -9.96 -2.85
N ALA A 386 24.25 -9.85 -3.39
CA ALA A 386 24.04 -9.33 -4.74
C ALA A 386 24.44 -7.85 -4.81
N SER A 387 24.77 -7.38 -6.01
CA SER A 387 24.93 -5.95 -6.27
C SER A 387 23.57 -5.32 -6.50
N TYR A 388 23.50 -4.01 -6.28
CA TYR A 388 22.29 -3.19 -6.35
C TYR A 388 21.28 -3.57 -5.26
N CYS A 389 20.62 -2.59 -4.72
CA CYS A 389 19.65 -2.77 -3.65
C CYS A 389 18.52 -1.77 -3.77
N ASP A 390 17.33 -2.17 -3.41
CA ASP A 390 16.20 -1.28 -3.25
C ASP A 390 15.82 -1.09 -1.78
N GLY A 391 15.06 -0.02 -1.49
CA GLY A 391 14.36 0.14 -0.23
C GLY A 391 13.25 -0.89 -0.11
N ALA A 392 12.70 -1.02 1.06
CA ALA A 392 11.48 -1.80 1.25
C ALA A 392 10.66 -1.22 2.38
N HIS A 393 9.36 -1.18 2.19
CA HIS A 393 8.40 -0.94 3.26
C HIS A 393 7.06 -1.58 2.93
N GLN A 394 6.51 -2.31 3.89
CA GLN A 394 5.17 -2.88 3.81
C GLN A 394 4.43 -2.61 5.12
N GLN A 395 3.18 -2.18 5.06
CA GLN A 395 2.35 -2.15 6.26
C GLN A 395 1.93 -3.56 6.62
N ILE A 396 2.20 -3.98 7.85
CA ILE A 396 2.01 -5.35 8.32
C ILE A 396 0.59 -5.50 8.87
N PRO A 397 -0.18 -6.49 8.40
CA PRO A 397 -1.50 -6.77 8.98
C PRO A 397 -1.38 -7.28 10.42
N PRO A 398 -2.38 -7.00 11.27
CA PRO A 398 -2.41 -7.52 12.65
C PRO A 398 -2.54 -9.05 12.67
N ILE A 399 -2.17 -9.66 13.80
CA ILE A 399 -2.24 -11.13 13.97
C ILE A 399 -3.61 -11.68 13.59
N LYS A 400 -4.69 -11.05 14.05
CA LYS A 400 -6.07 -11.50 13.78
C LYS A 400 -6.43 -11.60 12.28
N ALA A 401 -5.69 -10.87 11.42
CA ALA A 401 -5.90 -10.87 9.97
C ALA A 401 -4.96 -11.81 9.21
N LEU A 402 -3.99 -12.43 9.89
CA LEU A 402 -3.12 -13.44 9.29
C LEU A 402 -3.91 -14.73 9.05
N GLY A 403 -3.65 -15.36 7.90
CA GLY A 403 -4.35 -16.57 7.49
C GLY A 403 -3.69 -17.86 7.94
N SER A 404 -4.45 -18.92 7.80
CA SER A 404 -3.98 -20.30 7.85
C SER A 404 -3.76 -20.90 6.45
N ALA A 405 -4.09 -20.15 5.37
CA ALA A 405 -3.99 -20.62 4.00
C ALA A 405 -3.54 -19.49 3.06
N TYR A 406 -2.51 -19.75 2.26
CA TYR A 406 -1.96 -18.79 1.30
C TYR A 406 -1.74 -19.42 -0.06
N VAL A 407 -1.93 -18.61 -1.11
CA VAL A 407 -1.62 -18.96 -2.49
C VAL A 407 -0.45 -18.11 -2.96
N ALA A 408 0.69 -18.75 -3.16
CA ALA A 408 1.94 -18.10 -3.51
C ALA A 408 2.18 -18.18 -5.02
N VAL A 409 2.06 -17.04 -5.68
CA VAL A 409 2.34 -16.88 -7.10
C VAL A 409 3.29 -15.70 -7.27
N ARG A 410 4.48 -15.95 -7.83
CA ARG A 410 5.44 -14.88 -8.11
C ARG A 410 5.08 -14.08 -9.36
N TYR A 411 5.73 -12.93 -9.54
CA TYR A 411 5.75 -12.17 -10.80
C TYR A 411 6.19 -13.03 -12.00
N LYS A 412 6.05 -12.53 -13.23
CA LYS A 412 6.54 -13.21 -14.44
C LYS A 412 8.08 -13.30 -14.46
N ASN A 413 8.64 -14.17 -15.30
CA ASN A 413 10.07 -14.12 -15.58
C ASN A 413 10.44 -12.76 -16.18
N ARG A 414 11.51 -12.14 -15.67
CA ARG A 414 11.99 -10.84 -16.17
C ARG A 414 12.79 -10.99 -17.46
N VAL A 415 13.36 -12.16 -17.71
CA VAL A 415 14.16 -12.43 -18.90
C VAL A 415 13.71 -13.73 -19.56
N ASP A 416 13.31 -13.63 -20.83
CA ASP A 416 12.92 -14.79 -21.61
C ASP A 416 14.11 -15.72 -21.87
N GLY A 417 13.87 -17.03 -21.76
CA GLY A 417 14.86 -18.05 -22.06
C GLY A 417 15.92 -18.31 -21.00
N MET A 418 15.93 -17.57 -19.87
CA MET A 418 16.83 -17.83 -18.73
C MET A 418 16.31 -18.93 -17.77
N GLY A 419 15.17 -19.53 -18.06
CA GLY A 419 14.50 -20.47 -17.17
C GLY A 419 13.60 -19.80 -16.14
N GLU A 420 13.00 -20.62 -15.25
CA GLU A 420 12.11 -20.11 -14.20
C GLU A 420 12.91 -19.42 -13.09
N GLU A 421 12.54 -18.19 -12.74
CA GLU A 421 13.07 -17.52 -11.56
C GLU A 421 12.60 -18.24 -10.30
N THR A 422 13.51 -18.38 -9.33
CA THR A 422 13.24 -19.03 -8.05
C THR A 422 13.51 -18.05 -6.89
N PRO A 423 12.67 -17.02 -6.71
CA PRO A 423 12.85 -16.07 -5.63
C PRO A 423 12.65 -16.73 -4.25
N PRO A 424 13.16 -16.11 -3.19
CA PRO A 424 12.87 -16.55 -1.84
C PRO A 424 11.41 -16.30 -1.45
N TRP A 425 10.95 -17.11 -0.52
CA TRP A 425 9.71 -16.98 0.22
C TRP A 425 10.04 -17.07 1.70
N ARG A 426 9.46 -16.20 2.51
CA ARG A 426 9.69 -16.19 3.96
C ARG A 426 8.39 -16.35 4.71
N LEU A 427 8.40 -17.27 5.70
CA LEU A 427 7.32 -17.47 6.63
C LEU A 427 7.75 -17.03 8.03
N VAL A 428 6.80 -16.47 8.78
CA VAL A 428 6.99 -16.18 10.20
C VAL A 428 5.91 -16.90 10.99
N GLY A 429 6.31 -17.78 11.88
CA GLY A 429 5.39 -18.51 12.76
C GLY A 429 4.87 -17.60 13.86
N THR A 430 3.58 -17.67 14.15
CA THR A 430 2.93 -16.92 15.23
C THR A 430 2.49 -17.80 16.40
N VAL A 431 2.49 -19.12 16.21
CA VAL A 431 2.08 -20.11 17.23
C VAL A 431 3.02 -21.31 17.18
N ASP A 432 3.38 -21.85 18.34
CA ASP A 432 4.16 -23.09 18.43
C ASP A 432 3.35 -24.29 17.93
N GLY A 433 4.05 -25.24 17.30
CA GLY A 433 3.41 -26.45 16.79
C GLY A 433 2.56 -26.25 15.53
N THR A 434 2.75 -25.16 14.81
CA THR A 434 2.14 -24.94 13.50
C THR A 434 2.68 -25.98 12.51
N SER A 435 1.82 -26.87 11.99
CA SER A 435 2.16 -27.88 10.99
C SER A 435 1.71 -27.43 9.62
N LEU A 436 2.57 -27.55 8.62
CA LEU A 436 2.33 -27.04 7.27
C LEU A 436 2.08 -28.16 6.25
N SER A 437 1.10 -27.95 5.40
CA SER A 437 0.81 -28.77 4.21
C SER A 437 0.97 -27.93 2.94
N TRP A 438 1.39 -28.58 1.84
CA TRP A 438 1.78 -27.93 0.59
C TRP A 438 1.10 -28.58 -0.61
N GLN A 439 0.67 -27.78 -1.58
CA GLN A 439 0.14 -28.27 -2.85
C GLN A 439 0.71 -27.45 -4.02
N PRO A 440 0.88 -28.03 -5.23
CA PRO A 440 0.72 -29.45 -5.55
C PRO A 440 1.82 -30.33 -4.94
N ALA A 441 2.94 -29.74 -4.53
CA ALA A 441 4.05 -30.41 -3.86
C ALA A 441 4.79 -29.44 -2.95
N LYS A 442 5.41 -29.96 -1.88
CA LYS A 442 6.26 -29.15 -1.01
C LYS A 442 7.49 -28.67 -1.75
N PRO A 443 7.76 -27.33 -1.82
CA PRO A 443 8.99 -26.80 -2.39
C PRO A 443 10.23 -27.31 -1.65
N ALA A 444 11.34 -27.44 -2.35
CA ALA A 444 12.61 -27.86 -1.75
C ALA A 444 13.06 -26.85 -0.68
N GLY A 445 13.40 -27.32 0.50
CA GLY A 445 13.80 -26.47 1.63
C GLY A 445 12.64 -25.84 2.40
N ALA A 446 11.40 -25.96 1.93
CA ALA A 446 10.23 -25.48 2.68
C ALA A 446 10.05 -26.26 4.00
N PRO A 447 9.61 -25.61 5.09
CA PRO A 447 9.45 -26.26 6.39
C PRO A 447 8.21 -27.15 6.44
N ASP A 448 8.22 -28.15 7.32
CA ASP A 448 7.05 -28.95 7.68
C ASP A 448 6.29 -28.36 8.87
N THR A 449 6.99 -27.57 9.70
CA THR A 449 6.42 -26.96 10.91
C THR A 449 7.02 -25.57 11.13
N LEU A 450 6.30 -24.74 11.90
CA LEU A 450 6.79 -23.47 12.42
C LEU A 450 6.60 -23.43 13.93
N SER A 451 7.57 -22.80 14.61
CA SER A 451 7.43 -22.39 16.01
C SER A 451 7.14 -20.88 16.08
N PHE A 452 6.66 -20.43 17.23
CA PHE A 452 6.47 -19.00 17.49
C PHE A 452 7.73 -18.19 17.19
N GLY A 453 7.56 -17.11 16.41
CA GLY A 453 8.65 -16.21 16.00
C GLY A 453 9.71 -16.85 15.10
N GLN A 454 9.59 -18.10 14.68
CA GLN A 454 10.52 -18.71 13.74
C GLN A 454 10.38 -18.04 12.37
N VAL A 455 11.51 -17.67 11.78
CA VAL A 455 11.61 -17.28 10.38
C VAL A 455 12.09 -18.49 9.59
N ALA A 456 11.32 -18.90 8.58
CA ALA A 456 11.72 -19.94 7.64
C ALA A 456 11.80 -19.35 6.22
N GLU A 457 12.89 -19.65 5.52
CA GLU A 457 13.14 -19.16 4.16
C GLU A 457 13.49 -20.33 3.25
N PHE A 458 12.94 -20.30 2.03
CA PHE A 458 13.28 -21.22 0.96
C PHE A 458 13.06 -20.54 -0.40
N THR A 459 13.60 -21.12 -1.46
CA THR A 459 13.44 -20.59 -2.83
C THR A 459 12.56 -21.50 -3.66
N ALA A 460 11.64 -20.91 -4.43
CA ALA A 460 10.77 -21.66 -5.33
C ALA A 460 10.25 -20.78 -6.47
N ALA A 461 10.10 -21.38 -7.65
CA ALA A 461 9.43 -20.72 -8.78
C ALA A 461 7.93 -20.55 -8.53
N GLY A 462 7.32 -21.36 -7.64
CA GLY A 462 5.88 -21.44 -7.51
C GLY A 462 5.20 -21.98 -8.79
N PRO A 463 3.86 -21.91 -8.92
CA PRO A 463 2.97 -21.57 -7.83
C PRO A 463 2.85 -22.71 -6.80
N PHE A 464 2.46 -22.35 -5.60
CA PHE A 464 2.10 -23.35 -4.57
C PHE A 464 1.07 -22.76 -3.61
N THR A 465 0.33 -23.62 -2.93
CA THR A 465 -0.41 -23.25 -1.73
C THR A 465 0.27 -23.82 -0.50
N VAL A 466 0.20 -23.08 0.60
CA VAL A 466 0.65 -23.51 1.92
C VAL A 466 -0.46 -23.29 2.93
N ARG A 467 -0.74 -24.32 3.75
CA ARG A 467 -1.80 -24.27 4.76
C ARG A 467 -1.28 -24.79 6.09
N SER A 468 -1.62 -24.13 7.18
CA SER A 468 -1.51 -24.72 8.51
C SER A 468 -2.71 -25.64 8.80
N GLN A 469 -2.71 -26.29 9.96
CA GLN A 469 -3.75 -27.24 10.33
C GLN A 469 -5.12 -26.62 10.60
N ASP A 470 -5.17 -25.36 11.03
CA ASP A 470 -6.41 -24.65 11.36
C ASP A 470 -6.16 -23.12 11.57
N SER A 471 -7.23 -22.37 11.81
CA SER A 471 -7.20 -20.92 12.06
C SER A 471 -6.54 -20.54 13.40
N ALA A 472 -6.36 -21.47 14.34
CA ALA A 472 -5.62 -21.23 15.57
C ALA A 472 -4.09 -21.27 15.38
N HIS A 473 -3.62 -21.57 14.15
CA HIS A 473 -2.22 -21.58 13.78
C HIS A 473 -1.94 -20.68 12.56
N PRO A 474 -2.30 -19.39 12.63
CA PRO A 474 -1.99 -18.46 11.56
C PRO A 474 -0.48 -18.27 11.42
N PHE A 475 -0.04 -17.81 10.26
CA PHE A 475 1.36 -17.45 10.03
C PHE A 475 1.45 -16.31 9.01
N TYR A 476 2.58 -15.62 8.97
CA TYR A 476 2.85 -14.59 7.98
C TYR A 476 3.59 -15.20 6.80
N LEU A 477 3.26 -14.78 5.57
CA LEU A 477 3.96 -15.14 4.33
C LEU A 477 4.32 -13.90 3.52
N ALA A 478 5.56 -13.87 3.04
CA ALA A 478 6.03 -12.85 2.09
C ALA A 478 6.66 -13.46 0.84
N GLY A 479 6.46 -12.79 -0.28
CA GLY A 479 7.13 -13.05 -1.56
C GLY A 479 8.19 -12.00 -1.86
N TYR A 480 9.21 -12.39 -2.62
CA TYR A 480 10.34 -11.51 -2.95
C TYR A 480 10.62 -11.48 -4.45
N MET A 481 11.23 -10.38 -4.89
CA MET A 481 11.98 -10.31 -6.14
C MET A 481 13.47 -10.34 -5.84
N THR A 482 14.26 -11.01 -6.67
CA THR A 482 15.72 -11.05 -6.53
C THR A 482 16.37 -9.86 -7.24
N GLY A 483 17.58 -9.50 -6.87
CA GLY A 483 18.32 -8.40 -7.47
C GLY A 483 18.47 -8.51 -8.99
N GLY A 484 18.35 -7.39 -9.67
CA GLY A 484 18.38 -7.28 -11.12
C GLY A 484 19.68 -7.76 -11.76
N GLN A 485 20.79 -7.70 -11.04
CA GLN A 485 22.08 -8.23 -11.50
C GLN A 485 21.99 -9.70 -11.96
N LEU A 486 21.09 -10.49 -11.35
CA LEU A 486 20.89 -11.89 -11.68
C LEU A 486 20.01 -12.07 -12.94
N HIS A 487 19.36 -11.01 -13.39
CA HIS A 487 18.33 -11.02 -14.44
C HIS A 487 18.53 -9.90 -15.46
N ASP A 488 19.75 -9.78 -15.95
CA ASP A 488 20.12 -8.85 -17.02
C ASP A 488 19.81 -7.37 -16.69
N ASN A 489 19.95 -6.99 -15.40
CA ASN A 489 19.65 -5.67 -14.83
C ASN A 489 18.17 -5.24 -14.99
N ARG A 490 17.24 -6.20 -15.01
CA ARG A 490 15.80 -5.95 -14.97
C ARG A 490 15.29 -6.09 -13.55
N GLY A 491 14.66 -5.04 -13.05
CA GLY A 491 14.19 -4.95 -11.67
C GLY A 491 15.33 -4.98 -10.64
N ASP A 492 14.97 -4.90 -9.38
CA ASP A 492 15.87 -5.04 -8.22
C ASP A 492 15.12 -5.69 -7.05
N PRO A 493 15.72 -5.94 -5.89
CA PRO A 493 15.01 -6.59 -4.80
C PRO A 493 13.72 -5.86 -4.41
N GLU A 494 12.65 -6.59 -4.29
CA GLU A 494 11.40 -6.09 -3.73
C GLU A 494 10.78 -7.16 -2.82
N TRP A 495 9.94 -6.72 -1.92
CA TRP A 495 9.26 -7.54 -0.93
C TRP A 495 7.78 -7.17 -0.83
N VAL A 496 6.90 -8.17 -0.78
CA VAL A 496 5.46 -7.95 -0.73
C VAL A 496 4.78 -8.93 0.24
N ASN A 497 3.81 -8.42 1.01
CA ASN A 497 2.91 -9.26 1.80
C ASN A 497 2.08 -10.15 0.86
N VAL A 498 2.04 -11.46 1.12
CA VAL A 498 1.08 -12.35 0.47
C VAL A 498 -0.22 -12.31 1.26
N ILE A 499 -1.31 -11.97 0.58
CA ILE A 499 -2.63 -11.89 1.22
C ILE A 499 -3.22 -13.29 1.31
N PRO A 500 -3.74 -13.72 2.48
CA PRO A 500 -4.45 -14.99 2.61
C PRO A 500 -5.66 -15.07 1.68
N SER A 501 -5.97 -16.24 1.15
CA SER A 501 -7.08 -16.38 0.20
C SER A 501 -8.46 -16.09 0.79
N GLU A 502 -8.60 -16.15 2.11
CA GLU A 502 -9.81 -15.74 2.84
C GLU A 502 -10.00 -14.21 2.88
N GLN A 503 -8.95 -13.45 2.58
CA GLN A 503 -8.95 -11.97 2.58
C GLN A 503 -9.02 -11.38 1.16
N TYR A 504 -9.34 -12.18 0.14
CA TYR A 504 -9.53 -11.68 -1.21
C TYR A 504 -10.81 -10.85 -1.33
N LEU A 505 -10.75 -9.81 -2.16
CA LEU A 505 -11.88 -8.95 -2.53
C LEU A 505 -12.37 -9.33 -3.93
N ASP A 506 -13.43 -8.69 -4.38
CA ASP A 506 -14.00 -8.87 -5.72
C ASP A 506 -13.74 -7.69 -6.67
N ARG A 507 -13.24 -6.55 -6.15
CA ARG A 507 -12.95 -5.34 -6.92
C ARG A 507 -11.77 -4.58 -6.33
N TYR A 508 -10.94 -4.01 -7.22
CA TYR A 508 -9.79 -3.17 -6.86
C TYR A 508 -9.66 -1.98 -7.80
N ILE A 509 -9.34 -0.80 -7.25
CA ILE A 509 -8.90 0.38 -7.98
C ILE A 509 -7.51 0.75 -7.48
N PHE A 510 -6.54 0.82 -8.39
CA PHE A 510 -5.13 1.07 -8.05
C PHE A 510 -4.44 1.92 -9.11
N PHE A 511 -3.22 2.35 -8.83
CA PHE A 511 -2.42 3.20 -9.71
C PHE A 511 -1.02 2.63 -9.88
N THR A 512 -0.54 2.58 -11.12
CA THR A 512 0.84 2.18 -11.45
C THR A 512 1.65 3.39 -11.89
N ASP A 513 2.87 3.52 -11.32
CA ASP A 513 3.77 4.65 -11.57
C ASP A 513 4.27 4.62 -13.04
N PRO A 514 4.08 5.73 -13.80
CA PRO A 514 4.41 5.78 -15.22
C PRO A 514 5.92 5.76 -15.51
N THR A 515 6.76 5.89 -14.49
CA THR A 515 8.22 5.93 -14.69
C THR A 515 8.88 4.55 -14.70
N TYR A 516 8.12 3.47 -14.53
CA TYR A 516 8.63 2.11 -14.63
C TYR A 516 8.36 1.52 -16.00
N SER A 517 9.41 0.99 -16.63
CA SER A 517 9.35 0.50 -18.02
C SER A 517 8.62 -0.83 -18.17
N GLU A 518 8.47 -1.59 -17.11
CA GLU A 518 7.69 -2.83 -17.09
C GLU A 518 6.76 -2.86 -15.89
N THR A 519 5.50 -3.18 -16.12
CA THR A 519 4.48 -3.34 -15.08
C THR A 519 3.60 -4.54 -15.40
N SER A 520 3.43 -5.41 -14.42
CA SER A 520 2.58 -6.59 -14.54
C SER A 520 1.76 -6.84 -13.29
N LEU A 521 0.64 -7.55 -13.47
CA LEU A 521 -0.22 -8.01 -12.40
C LEU A 521 -0.08 -9.53 -12.22
N VAL A 522 -0.12 -9.95 -10.97
CA VAL A 522 -0.42 -11.34 -10.61
C VAL A 522 -1.85 -11.37 -10.09
N VAL A 523 -2.70 -12.12 -10.76
CA VAL A 523 -4.12 -12.26 -10.39
C VAL A 523 -4.39 -13.71 -10.04
N VAL A 524 -4.88 -13.94 -8.83
CA VAL A 524 -5.32 -15.25 -8.32
C VAL A 524 -6.82 -15.21 -8.13
N ARG A 525 -7.55 -16.22 -8.57
CA ARG A 525 -8.97 -16.36 -8.27
C ARG A 525 -9.26 -17.65 -7.52
N ARG A 526 -10.22 -17.58 -6.62
CA ARG A 526 -10.67 -18.73 -5.83
C ARG A 526 -12.06 -19.16 -6.31
N LYS A 527 -12.31 -20.47 -6.32
CA LYS A 527 -13.66 -20.98 -6.56
C LYS A 527 -14.63 -20.47 -5.50
N GLN A 528 -15.81 -20.11 -5.97
CA GLN A 528 -16.97 -19.85 -5.15
C GLN A 528 -18.10 -20.77 -5.67
N ASP A 529 -18.77 -21.49 -4.79
CA ASP A 529 -19.82 -22.46 -5.13
C ASP A 529 -19.40 -23.49 -6.19
N GLY A 530 -18.14 -23.88 -6.16
CA GLY A 530 -17.56 -24.90 -7.06
C GLY A 530 -17.18 -24.40 -8.45
N ALA A 531 -17.31 -23.10 -8.73
CA ALA A 531 -16.98 -22.49 -10.02
C ALA A 531 -16.03 -21.30 -9.86
N TYR A 532 -15.28 -21.00 -10.93
CA TYR A 532 -14.49 -19.78 -11.04
C TYR A 532 -15.32 -18.68 -11.69
N ALA A 533 -15.35 -17.51 -11.06
CA ALA A 533 -15.96 -16.32 -11.65
C ALA A 533 -15.05 -15.70 -12.72
N ASP A 534 -15.66 -15.01 -13.68
CA ASP A 534 -14.93 -14.23 -14.66
C ASP A 534 -14.29 -13.00 -14.01
N VAL A 535 -13.08 -12.67 -14.45
CA VAL A 535 -12.34 -11.50 -14.00
C VAL A 535 -12.17 -10.54 -15.17
N THR A 536 -12.48 -9.27 -14.96
CA THR A 536 -12.37 -8.21 -15.97
C THR A 536 -11.41 -7.12 -15.51
N LEU A 537 -10.41 -6.83 -16.31
CA LEU A 537 -9.51 -5.68 -16.14
C LEU A 537 -9.92 -4.60 -17.14
N GLY A 538 -10.12 -3.36 -16.68
CA GLY A 538 -10.69 -2.29 -17.50
C GLY A 538 -10.01 -2.07 -18.85
N CYS A 539 -8.69 -2.16 -18.94
CA CYS A 539 -7.92 -2.00 -20.18
C CYS A 539 -7.83 -3.27 -21.03
N ALA A 540 -7.83 -4.48 -20.41
CA ALA A 540 -7.65 -5.75 -21.11
C ALA A 540 -8.98 -6.50 -21.38
N GLY A 541 -10.08 -6.09 -20.73
CA GLY A 541 -11.34 -6.81 -20.76
C GLY A 541 -11.31 -8.08 -19.91
N LYS A 542 -12.05 -9.12 -20.32
CA LYS A 542 -12.09 -10.40 -19.63
C LYS A 542 -10.73 -11.08 -19.71
N LEU A 543 -10.18 -11.45 -18.56
CA LEU A 543 -8.89 -12.13 -18.46
C LEU A 543 -9.00 -13.61 -18.83
N ASP A 544 -7.97 -14.12 -19.45
CA ASP A 544 -7.77 -15.51 -19.84
C ASP A 544 -6.37 -16.02 -19.44
N GLY A 545 -5.93 -17.16 -20.00
CA GLY A 545 -4.61 -17.73 -19.70
C GLY A 545 -4.47 -18.28 -18.29
N TRP A 546 -5.57 -18.67 -17.66
CA TRP A 546 -5.59 -19.20 -16.30
C TRP A 546 -4.86 -20.53 -16.19
N ALA A 547 -3.99 -20.64 -15.18
CA ALA A 547 -3.27 -21.85 -14.82
C ALA A 547 -3.64 -22.27 -13.38
N MET A 548 -3.78 -23.58 -13.17
CA MET A 548 -4.11 -24.11 -11.84
C MET A 548 -2.95 -23.94 -10.86
N VAL A 549 -3.27 -23.58 -9.62
CA VAL A 549 -2.37 -23.70 -8.46
C VAL A 549 -2.71 -24.97 -7.67
N ASP A 550 -3.97 -25.13 -7.32
CA ASP A 550 -4.56 -26.31 -6.68
C ASP A 550 -6.02 -26.50 -7.14
N ASP A 551 -6.76 -27.39 -6.48
CA ASP A 551 -8.15 -27.69 -6.86
C ASP A 551 -9.12 -26.51 -6.67
N GLU A 552 -8.75 -25.47 -5.90
CA GLU A 552 -9.60 -24.33 -5.56
C GLU A 552 -9.10 -23.00 -6.13
N HIS A 553 -7.84 -22.94 -6.62
CA HIS A 553 -7.22 -21.69 -7.05
C HIS A 553 -6.62 -21.80 -8.44
N GLU A 554 -6.83 -20.75 -9.22
CA GLU A 554 -6.15 -20.48 -10.48
C GLU A 554 -5.49 -19.11 -10.46
N TYR A 555 -4.47 -18.94 -11.28
CA TYR A 555 -3.82 -17.65 -11.45
C TYR A 555 -3.60 -17.32 -12.92
N THR A 556 -3.45 -16.03 -13.20
CA THR A 556 -2.92 -15.51 -14.46
C THR A 556 -1.98 -14.36 -14.19
N ARG A 557 -1.14 -14.02 -15.16
CA ARG A 557 -0.28 -12.83 -15.15
C ARG A 557 -0.67 -11.94 -16.31
N VAL A 558 -0.77 -10.65 -16.06
CA VAL A 558 -1.21 -9.68 -17.05
C VAL A 558 -0.16 -8.59 -17.14
N ASP A 559 0.42 -8.43 -18.31
CA ASP A 559 1.32 -7.31 -18.57
C ASP A 559 0.52 -6.07 -18.90
N LEU A 560 0.87 -4.95 -18.27
CA LEU A 560 0.33 -3.62 -18.58
C LEU A 560 1.29 -2.85 -19.48
N VAL A 561 2.58 -2.95 -19.18
CA VAL A 561 3.69 -2.32 -19.91
C VAL A 561 4.86 -3.28 -19.93
N THR A 562 5.58 -3.35 -21.05
CA THR A 562 6.74 -4.22 -21.23
C THR A 562 7.92 -3.50 -21.88
N GLY A 563 9.13 -4.04 -21.69
CA GLY A 563 10.33 -3.64 -22.41
C GLY A 563 10.74 -2.18 -22.17
N ASP A 564 10.57 -1.33 -23.16
CA ASP A 564 10.88 0.11 -23.14
C ASP A 564 9.60 0.93 -23.13
N PHE A 565 8.80 0.80 -22.06
CA PHE A 565 7.50 1.48 -21.89
C PHE A 565 6.47 1.14 -22.98
N GLU A 566 6.54 -0.07 -23.57
CA GLU A 566 5.58 -0.48 -24.57
C GLU A 566 4.26 -0.91 -23.93
N ASP A 567 3.19 -0.23 -24.32
CA ASP A 567 1.82 -0.55 -23.91
C ASP A 567 1.39 -1.94 -24.39
N VAL A 568 0.70 -2.70 -23.54
CA VAL A 568 0.18 -4.03 -23.91
C VAL A 568 -1.31 -3.94 -24.26
N GLY A 569 -1.62 -3.98 -25.54
CA GLY A 569 -2.99 -3.80 -26.02
C GLY A 569 -3.51 -2.38 -25.74
N ASN A 570 -4.52 -2.25 -24.86
CA ASN A 570 -5.01 -0.95 -24.39
C ASN A 570 -4.55 -0.65 -22.95
N CYS A 571 -3.67 -1.47 -22.39
CA CYS A 571 -3.14 -1.27 -21.05
C CYS A 571 -1.84 -0.47 -21.10
N SER A 572 -1.66 0.43 -20.14
CA SER A 572 -0.46 1.23 -19.94
C SER A 572 -0.32 1.52 -18.44
N ASN A 573 0.74 2.23 -18.00
CA ASN A 573 0.81 2.72 -16.63
C ASN A 573 -0.24 3.79 -16.35
N GLY A 574 -0.72 3.87 -15.13
CA GLY A 574 -1.73 4.80 -14.70
C GLY A 574 -2.80 4.20 -13.80
N ARG A 575 -4.03 4.70 -13.89
CA ARG A 575 -5.17 4.20 -13.10
C ARG A 575 -5.73 2.93 -13.72
N HIS A 576 -5.99 1.93 -12.86
CA HIS A 576 -6.60 0.65 -13.24
C HIS A 576 -7.78 0.30 -12.35
N GLU A 577 -8.66 -0.50 -12.91
CA GLU A 577 -9.76 -1.14 -12.19
C GLU A 577 -9.88 -2.59 -12.66
N ILE A 578 -9.95 -3.51 -11.69
CA ILE A 578 -10.16 -4.94 -11.92
C ILE A 578 -11.29 -5.42 -11.04
N ALA A 579 -12.20 -6.23 -11.60
CA ALA A 579 -13.38 -6.71 -10.89
C ALA A 579 -13.76 -8.13 -11.30
N SER A 580 -14.45 -8.82 -10.38
CA SER A 580 -15.02 -10.16 -10.55
C SER A 580 -16.32 -10.25 -9.74
N THR A 581 -17.11 -11.28 -9.98
CA THR A 581 -18.24 -11.65 -9.10
C THR A 581 -17.84 -12.69 -8.04
N GLY A 582 -16.57 -13.09 -8.01
CA GLY A 582 -16.01 -13.99 -7.03
C GLY A 582 -14.68 -13.45 -6.48
N PRO A 583 -14.15 -14.07 -5.42
CA PRO A 583 -12.97 -13.57 -4.74
C PRO A 583 -11.71 -13.69 -5.60
N ILE A 584 -10.99 -12.57 -5.73
CA ILE A 584 -9.72 -12.48 -6.43
C ILE A 584 -8.66 -11.82 -5.54
N GLY A 585 -7.40 -12.23 -5.66
CA GLY A 585 -6.24 -11.57 -5.08
C GLY A 585 -5.42 -10.93 -6.20
N VAL A 586 -4.98 -9.70 -6.00
CA VAL A 586 -4.23 -8.95 -7.01
C VAL A 586 -2.96 -8.38 -6.40
N THR A 587 -1.82 -8.66 -7.02
CA THR A 587 -0.53 -8.06 -6.65
C THR A 587 0.01 -7.30 -7.85
N VAL A 588 0.38 -6.05 -7.63
CA VAL A 588 0.99 -5.16 -8.62
C VAL A 588 2.51 -5.30 -8.51
N TRP A 589 3.17 -5.42 -9.65
CA TRP A 589 4.62 -5.46 -9.78
C TRP A 589 5.06 -4.50 -10.88
N GLY A 590 5.93 -3.54 -10.54
CA GLY A 590 6.58 -2.68 -11.51
C GLY A 590 8.10 -2.79 -11.37
N TRP A 591 8.81 -2.79 -12.49
CA TRP A 591 10.27 -2.81 -12.47
C TRP A 591 10.89 -2.11 -13.68
N GLY A 592 12.15 -1.74 -13.53
CA GLY A 592 12.91 -1.13 -14.59
C GLY A 592 13.57 -2.16 -15.51
N SER A 593 13.84 -1.76 -16.74
CA SER A 593 14.50 -2.55 -17.76
C SER A 593 15.74 -1.86 -18.31
N LYS A 594 16.79 -2.63 -18.60
CA LYS A 594 17.97 -2.13 -19.31
C LYS A 594 17.66 -1.70 -20.75
N ASP A 595 16.56 -2.15 -21.31
CA ASP A 595 16.16 -1.82 -22.68
C ASP A 595 15.54 -0.43 -22.77
N SER A 596 15.23 0.18 -21.61
CA SER A 596 14.65 1.51 -21.55
C SER A 596 15.68 2.60 -21.85
N ALA A 597 15.30 3.55 -22.72
CA ALA A 597 16.13 4.70 -23.06
C ALA A 597 16.34 5.68 -21.90
N PHE A 598 15.55 5.58 -20.82
CA PHE A 598 15.51 6.50 -19.68
C PHE A 598 16.24 6.01 -18.43
N TYR A 599 17.04 4.94 -18.50
CA TYR A 599 17.79 4.40 -17.36
C TYR A 599 16.91 3.96 -16.18
N THR A 600 15.95 3.09 -16.42
CA THR A 600 15.18 2.48 -15.34
C THR A 600 15.81 1.17 -14.85
N LEU A 601 17.13 1.14 -14.74
CA LEU A 601 17.88 -0.05 -14.32
C LEU A 601 17.74 -0.31 -12.83
N ASN A 602 17.57 -1.58 -12.46
CA ASN A 602 17.70 -2.03 -11.08
C ASN A 602 16.79 -1.24 -10.11
N VAL A 603 15.51 -1.15 -10.42
CA VAL A 603 14.46 -0.57 -9.59
C VAL A 603 13.23 -1.44 -9.63
N SER A 604 12.51 -1.53 -8.50
CA SER A 604 11.24 -2.28 -8.42
C SER A 604 10.30 -1.68 -7.39
N TYR A 605 9.02 -1.96 -7.55
CA TYR A 605 8.03 -1.81 -6.50
C TYR A 605 7.00 -2.93 -6.58
N ALA A 606 6.40 -3.27 -5.45
CA ALA A 606 5.26 -4.17 -5.41
C ALA A 606 4.34 -3.87 -4.25
N TYR A 607 3.06 -4.11 -4.44
CA TYR A 607 2.07 -4.03 -3.37
C TYR A 607 0.83 -4.85 -3.71
N PRO A 608 0.11 -5.39 -2.69
CA PRO A 608 -1.22 -5.94 -2.89
C PRO A 608 -2.19 -4.82 -3.27
N ALA A 609 -3.01 -5.01 -4.31
CA ALA A 609 -3.97 -3.99 -4.73
C ALA A 609 -5.09 -3.72 -3.71
N GLY A 610 -5.24 -4.57 -2.71
CA GLY A 610 -6.19 -4.47 -1.61
C GLY A 610 -6.33 -5.80 -0.88
N ALA A 611 -7.04 -5.78 0.23
CA ALA A 611 -7.39 -6.97 1.00
C ALA A 611 -8.57 -6.68 1.93
N ALA A 612 -9.38 -7.68 2.23
CA ALA A 612 -10.10 -7.69 3.49
C ALA A 612 -9.09 -7.86 4.63
N ILE A 613 -9.32 -7.21 5.76
CA ILE A 613 -8.45 -7.33 6.94
C ILE A 613 -9.33 -7.79 8.12
N ARG A 614 -10.23 -8.69 7.81
CA ARG A 614 -11.18 -9.22 8.80
C ARG A 614 -10.46 -10.11 9.80
N PRO A 615 -10.94 -10.18 11.05
CA PRO A 615 -10.49 -11.22 11.97
C PRO A 615 -10.84 -12.60 11.42
N ILE A 616 -9.83 -13.39 11.08
CA ILE A 616 -9.98 -14.78 10.62
C ILE A 616 -9.33 -15.78 11.58
N ASN A 617 -8.83 -15.28 12.70
CA ASN A 617 -8.33 -16.04 13.82
C ASN A 617 -8.45 -15.25 15.12
N ASP A 618 -8.38 -15.93 16.27
CA ASP A 618 -8.46 -15.36 17.63
C ASP A 618 -7.11 -15.41 18.37
N VAL A 619 -6.01 -15.60 17.65
CA VAL A 619 -4.68 -15.73 18.26
C VAL A 619 -4.19 -14.37 18.79
N MET A 620 -3.71 -14.39 20.02
CA MET A 620 -3.00 -13.28 20.66
C MET A 620 -1.61 -13.72 21.09
N ILE A 621 -0.60 -12.96 20.71
CA ILE A 621 0.77 -13.15 21.15
C ILE A 621 1.12 -12.08 22.19
N ILE A 622 1.61 -12.49 23.35
CA ILE A 622 1.86 -11.60 24.48
C ILE A 622 3.35 -11.51 24.74
N PRO A 623 3.94 -10.31 24.75
CA PRO A 623 5.31 -10.08 25.23
C PRO A 623 5.44 -10.56 26.70
N GLN A 624 6.39 -11.46 27.00
CA GLN A 624 6.53 -12.11 28.31
C GLN A 624 7.84 -11.76 28.98
#